data_3c87971b3172bbd624917d3a45d7ec39
#
_entry.id   3c87971b3172bbd624917d3a45d7ec39
#
_cell.length_a   1.000
_cell.length_b   1.000
_cell.length_c   1.000
_cell.angle_alpha   90.00
_cell.angle_beta   90.00
_cell.angle_gamma   90.00
#
_symmetry.space_group_name_H-M   'P 1'
#
loop_
_entity.id
_entity.type
_entity.pdbx_description
1 polymer ?
#
loop_
_entity_poly.entity_id
_entity_poly.type
_entity_poly.pdbx_seq_one_letter_code
_entity_poly.pdbx_strand_id
1 'polypeptide(L)'
;FGGGSMLKQEKLDTILEIVNTKGTITVKEIMNRLDISDMTARRYLQELADKDLLVRVHGGAEKLRTGSLLNNERSNVEKQGLQTAEKQEIARFAGHMVEERETIFIGPGTTLEFFARELSIDNIRVVTNSLPVFLILNERKLTDLILIGGNYRSITGAFVGTLTLQDIASLQFSKAFVSCNGIKDQAIATFSEDEGESQKLALENANKKYLLADHSKFDKFDFFTFYNISDIDTIITDSKLSDQTLLSLSKQTKIIKSKP
;
A
#
# COMPACT_ATOMS: atom_id res chain seq x y z
N PHE A 1 17.41 35.21 30.18
CA PHE A 1 17.05 35.06 28.76
C PHE A 1 16.45 33.68 28.60
N GLY A 2 15.14 33.59 28.28
CA GLY A 2 14.35 32.38 28.32
C GLY A 2 14.73 31.39 27.22
N GLY A 3 15.20 30.22 27.59
CA GLY A 3 15.29 29.04 26.74
C GLY A 3 13.93 28.36 26.70
N GLY A 4 13.06 28.78 25.80
CA GLY A 4 11.82 28.05 25.52
C GLY A 4 12.19 26.71 24.89
N SER A 5 11.75 25.60 25.50
CA SER A 5 11.87 24.27 24.91
C SER A 5 11.13 24.25 23.58
N MET A 6 11.83 24.03 22.46
CA MET A 6 11.21 23.88 21.15
C MET A 6 10.12 22.81 21.20
N LEU A 7 8.95 23.14 20.65
CA LEU A 7 7.85 22.18 20.51
C LEU A 7 8.24 21.03 19.57
N LYS A 8 7.59 19.88 19.71
CA LYS A 8 7.84 18.70 18.85
C LYS A 8 7.76 19.06 17.37
N GLN A 9 6.73 19.81 16.97
CA GLN A 9 6.54 20.20 15.56
C GLN A 9 7.69 21.07 15.04
N GLU A 10 8.14 22.06 15.81
CA GLU A 10 9.29 22.90 15.45
C GLU A 10 10.57 22.11 15.23
N LYS A 11 10.77 21.04 16.03
CA LYS A 11 11.91 20.13 15.88
C LYS A 11 11.82 19.31 14.59
N LEU A 12 10.62 18.83 14.22
CA LEU A 12 10.39 18.13 12.96
C LEU A 12 10.61 19.05 11.75
N ASP A 13 10.12 20.29 11.81
CA ASP A 13 10.27 21.28 10.76
C ASP A 13 11.75 21.67 10.57
N THR A 14 12.50 21.81 11.67
CA THR A 14 13.96 22.07 11.63
C THR A 14 14.73 20.93 10.95
N ILE A 15 14.37 19.67 11.25
CA ILE A 15 15.00 18.51 10.59
C ILE A 15 14.73 18.56 9.08
N LEU A 16 13.50 18.82 8.68
CA LEU A 16 13.11 18.92 7.25
C LEU A 16 13.83 20.07 6.53
N GLU A 17 13.93 21.22 7.16
CA GLU A 17 14.64 22.38 6.59
C GLU A 17 16.12 22.03 6.34
N ILE A 18 16.78 21.39 7.29
CA ILE A 18 18.17 20.96 7.14
C ILE A 18 18.32 19.95 6.01
N VAL A 19 17.48 18.93 5.97
CA VAL A 19 17.48 17.90 4.93
C VAL A 19 17.22 18.53 3.57
N ASN A 20 16.25 19.43 3.46
CA ASN A 20 15.92 20.09 2.20
C ASN A 20 17.03 21.02 1.68
N THR A 21 17.80 21.62 2.59
CA THR A 21 18.88 22.56 2.25
C THR A 21 20.21 21.84 1.99
N LYS A 22 20.59 20.90 2.84
CA LYS A 22 21.88 20.19 2.77
C LYS A 22 21.85 18.90 1.94
N GLY A 23 20.66 18.37 1.68
CA GLY A 23 20.47 17.07 1.03
C GLY A 23 20.51 15.87 1.98
N THR A 24 21.20 15.96 3.11
CA THR A 24 21.35 14.87 4.10
C THR A 24 21.40 15.41 5.53
N ILE A 25 21.07 14.57 6.51
CA ILE A 25 21.25 14.82 7.94
C ILE A 25 21.59 13.53 8.67
N THR A 26 22.52 13.58 9.61
CA THR A 26 22.85 12.43 10.46
C THR A 26 22.12 12.49 11.80
N VAL A 27 21.92 11.32 12.42
CA VAL A 27 21.35 11.22 13.79
C VAL A 27 22.18 12.06 14.77
N LYS A 28 23.52 12.05 14.63
CA LYS A 28 24.43 12.83 15.48
C LYS A 28 24.25 14.34 15.33
N GLU A 29 24.01 14.83 14.09
CA GLU A 29 23.70 16.25 13.87
C GLU A 29 22.37 16.66 14.49
N ILE A 30 21.35 15.81 14.39
CA ILE A 30 20.03 16.04 15.01
C ILE A 30 20.17 16.15 16.52
N MET A 31 20.85 15.18 17.14
CA MET A 31 21.11 15.18 18.59
C MET A 31 21.77 16.49 19.04
N ASN A 32 22.84 16.89 18.36
CA ASN A 32 23.59 18.08 18.72
C ASN A 32 22.83 19.40 18.50
N ARG A 33 22.02 19.49 17.43
CA ARG A 33 21.29 20.72 17.12
C ARG A 33 20.02 20.93 17.92
N LEU A 34 19.33 19.83 18.23
CA LEU A 34 18.02 19.89 18.89
C LEU A 34 18.07 19.50 20.36
N ASP A 35 19.24 19.19 20.86
CA ASP A 35 19.50 18.73 22.24
C ASP A 35 18.54 17.60 22.64
N ILE A 36 18.56 16.51 21.88
CA ILE A 36 17.71 15.33 22.08
C ILE A 36 18.49 14.03 22.05
N SER A 37 17.95 12.98 22.64
CA SER A 37 18.58 11.65 22.66
C SER A 37 18.58 10.98 21.28
N ASP A 38 19.50 10.02 21.05
CA ASP A 38 19.55 9.17 19.84
C ASP A 38 18.19 8.53 19.54
N MET A 39 17.55 7.95 20.54
CA MET A 39 16.22 7.33 20.38
C MET A 39 15.17 8.33 19.91
N THR A 40 15.17 9.56 20.41
CA THR A 40 14.25 10.60 20.01
C THR A 40 14.53 11.08 18.58
N ALA A 41 15.80 11.25 18.21
CA ALA A 41 16.20 11.61 16.86
C ALA A 41 15.78 10.56 15.84
N ARG A 42 16.01 9.28 16.14
CA ARG A 42 15.55 8.17 15.28
C ARG A 42 14.04 8.11 15.14
N ARG A 43 13.30 8.35 16.21
CA ARG A 43 11.83 8.41 16.18
C ARG A 43 11.31 9.55 15.32
N TYR A 44 11.94 10.74 15.39
CA TYR A 44 11.55 11.88 14.55
C TYR A 44 11.87 11.64 13.07
N LEU A 45 13.02 11.06 12.76
CA LEU A 45 13.34 10.64 11.40
C LEU A 45 12.36 9.59 10.87
N GLN A 46 11.92 8.66 11.73
CA GLN A 46 10.93 7.66 11.33
C GLN A 46 9.58 8.31 11.05
N GLU A 47 9.11 9.21 11.94
CA GLU A 47 7.85 9.93 11.75
C GLU A 47 7.84 10.76 10.44
N LEU A 48 8.96 11.39 10.09
CA LEU A 48 9.09 12.15 8.85
C LEU A 48 9.17 11.25 7.62
N ALA A 49 9.81 10.10 7.74
CA ALA A 49 9.87 9.10 6.67
C ALA A 49 8.50 8.44 6.44
N ASP A 50 7.74 8.17 7.50
CA ASP A 50 6.37 7.62 7.40
C ASP A 50 5.40 8.59 6.70
N LYS A 51 5.70 9.90 6.77
CA LYS A 51 4.98 10.96 6.05
C LYS A 51 5.53 11.23 4.65
N ASP A 52 6.48 10.42 4.18
CA ASP A 52 7.18 10.60 2.89
C ASP A 52 7.83 11.98 2.71
N LEU A 53 8.34 12.58 3.79
CA LEU A 53 8.99 13.89 3.77
C LEU A 53 10.52 13.81 3.62
N LEU A 54 11.11 12.64 3.89
CA LEU A 54 12.53 12.32 3.72
C LEU A 54 12.73 10.81 3.59
N VAL A 55 13.92 10.38 3.15
CA VAL A 55 14.30 8.96 3.06
C VAL A 55 15.29 8.62 4.19
N ARG A 56 15.01 7.54 4.93
CA ARG A 56 15.96 7.02 5.93
C ARG A 56 17.13 6.31 5.29
N VAL A 57 18.33 6.63 5.76
CA VAL A 57 19.56 5.93 5.41
C VAL A 57 20.28 5.47 6.68
N HIS A 58 21.31 4.63 6.53
CA HIS A 58 22.09 4.18 7.68
C HIS A 58 22.73 5.36 8.42
N GLY A 59 22.31 5.57 9.66
CA GLY A 59 22.80 6.65 10.51
C GLY A 59 22.17 8.04 10.31
N GLY A 60 21.12 8.19 9.48
CA GLY A 60 20.50 9.49 9.23
C GLY A 60 19.31 9.48 8.29
N ALA A 61 19.17 10.56 7.52
CA ALA A 61 18.19 10.69 6.45
C ALA A 61 18.71 11.56 5.30
N GLU A 62 18.11 11.39 4.13
CA GLU A 62 18.37 12.16 2.91
C GLU A 62 17.10 12.87 2.44
N LYS A 63 17.30 13.97 1.71
CA LYS A 63 16.24 14.69 1.03
C LYS A 63 15.54 13.78 0.02
N LEU A 64 14.22 13.81 0.02
CA LEU A 64 13.47 13.29 -1.12
C LEU A 64 13.90 14.03 -2.38
N ARG A 65 14.59 13.35 -3.29
CA ARG A 65 14.96 13.94 -4.58
C ARG A 65 13.70 14.08 -5.41
N THR A 66 13.38 15.30 -5.83
CA THR A 66 12.24 15.64 -6.72
C THR A 66 12.40 15.06 -8.15
N GLY A 67 13.11 13.98 -8.31
CA GLY A 67 13.29 13.19 -9.52
C GLY A 67 13.43 11.72 -9.19
N SER A 68 13.34 11.34 -7.92
CA SER A 68 13.54 9.98 -7.41
C SER A 68 12.20 9.25 -7.14
N LEU A 69 11.09 9.74 -7.67
CA LEU A 69 9.87 8.91 -7.81
C LEU A 69 10.16 7.64 -8.61
N LEU A 70 11.29 7.62 -9.36
CA LEU A 70 11.68 6.50 -10.22
C LEU A 70 12.58 5.46 -9.53
N ASN A 71 13.03 5.66 -8.28
CA ASN A 71 14.07 4.79 -7.69
C ASN A 71 13.85 4.35 -6.23
N ASN A 72 12.69 4.56 -5.64
CA ASN A 72 12.48 4.21 -4.22
C ASN A 72 11.15 3.48 -3.99
N GLU A 73 10.91 2.42 -4.76
CA GLU A 73 9.84 1.51 -4.40
C GLU A 73 10.19 0.79 -3.10
N ARG A 74 9.34 0.94 -2.10
CA ARG A 74 9.45 0.16 -0.86
C ARG A 74 9.11 -1.30 -1.15
N SER A 75 9.98 -2.20 -0.73
CA SER A 75 9.72 -3.63 -0.81
C SER A 75 8.50 -4.04 0.06
N ASN A 76 7.90 -5.19 -0.24
CA ASN A 76 6.83 -5.74 0.60
C ASN A 76 7.31 -5.96 2.05
N VAL A 77 8.57 -6.32 2.27
CA VAL A 77 9.14 -6.50 3.62
C VAL A 77 9.10 -5.18 4.40
N GLU A 78 9.47 -4.07 3.78
CA GLU A 78 9.39 -2.74 4.40
C GLU A 78 7.93 -2.30 4.63
N LYS A 79 7.04 -2.61 3.69
CA LYS A 79 5.61 -2.27 3.78
C LYS A 79 4.86 -3.11 4.81
N GLN A 80 5.29 -4.33 5.13
CA GLN A 80 4.63 -5.22 6.10
C GLN A 80 4.55 -4.60 7.51
N GLY A 81 5.59 -3.90 7.93
CA GLY A 81 5.63 -3.23 9.24
C GLY A 81 4.86 -1.90 9.32
N LEU A 82 4.37 -1.38 8.19
CA LEU A 82 3.66 -0.10 8.12
C LEU A 82 2.15 -0.32 8.12
N GLN A 83 1.42 0.50 8.89
CA GLN A 83 -0.06 0.50 8.94
C GLN A 83 -0.64 -0.91 9.17
N THR A 84 -0.01 -1.71 10.04
CA THR A 84 -0.37 -3.11 10.26
C THR A 84 -1.78 -3.26 10.83
N ALA A 85 -2.15 -2.43 11.81
CA ALA A 85 -3.47 -2.45 12.41
C ALA A 85 -4.57 -2.08 11.40
N GLU A 86 -4.30 -1.07 10.57
CA GLU A 86 -5.21 -0.60 9.52
C GLU A 86 -5.41 -1.67 8.44
N LYS A 87 -4.34 -2.32 8.02
CA LYS A 87 -4.42 -3.43 7.05
C LYS A 87 -5.19 -4.63 7.59
N GLN A 88 -5.03 -4.96 8.87
CA GLN A 88 -5.79 -6.02 9.53
C GLN A 88 -7.28 -5.66 9.62
N GLU A 89 -7.59 -4.40 9.94
CA GLU A 89 -8.96 -3.90 10.00
C GLU A 89 -9.64 -4.03 8.63
N ILE A 90 -8.99 -3.55 7.55
CA ILE A 90 -9.45 -3.67 6.17
C ILE A 90 -9.63 -5.15 5.78
N ALA A 91 -8.63 -5.97 6.08
CA ALA A 91 -8.61 -7.39 5.72
C ALA A 91 -9.79 -8.18 6.33
N ARG A 92 -10.05 -8.00 7.64
CA ARG A 92 -11.19 -8.63 8.32
C ARG A 92 -12.51 -8.24 7.67
N PHE A 93 -12.71 -6.95 7.40
CA PHE A 93 -13.93 -6.50 6.75
C PHE A 93 -14.06 -7.07 5.33
N ALA A 94 -12.99 -7.03 4.53
CA ALA A 94 -12.97 -7.56 3.17
C ALA A 94 -13.24 -9.07 3.11
N GLY A 95 -12.81 -9.83 4.14
CA GLY A 95 -13.10 -11.27 4.25
C GLY A 95 -14.60 -11.60 4.21
N HIS A 96 -15.44 -10.71 4.75
CA HIS A 96 -16.90 -10.87 4.71
C HIS A 96 -17.53 -10.55 3.34
N MET A 97 -16.76 -10.02 2.40
CA MET A 97 -17.24 -9.74 1.03
C MET A 97 -17.11 -10.94 0.09
N VAL A 98 -16.51 -12.04 0.55
CA VAL A 98 -16.34 -13.26 -0.24
C VAL A 98 -17.44 -14.26 0.14
N GLU A 99 -18.03 -14.91 -0.87
CA GLU A 99 -19.07 -15.90 -0.71
C GLU A 99 -18.63 -17.27 -1.22
N GLU A 100 -19.31 -18.33 -0.78
CA GLU A 100 -19.01 -19.68 -1.26
C GLU A 100 -19.20 -19.80 -2.78
N ARG A 101 -18.41 -20.67 -3.40
CA ARG A 101 -18.43 -21.01 -4.83
C ARG A 101 -18.01 -19.86 -5.76
N GLU A 102 -17.42 -18.80 -5.22
CA GLU A 102 -16.86 -17.74 -6.04
C GLU A 102 -15.48 -18.11 -6.58
N THR A 103 -15.16 -17.56 -7.76
CA THR A 103 -13.80 -17.47 -8.27
C THR A 103 -13.32 -16.05 -8.07
N ILE A 104 -12.34 -15.84 -7.20
CA ILE A 104 -11.82 -14.52 -6.88
C ILE A 104 -10.38 -14.34 -7.34
N PHE A 105 -10.03 -13.14 -7.77
CA PHE A 105 -8.66 -12.72 -7.99
C PHE A 105 -8.15 -11.94 -6.79
N ILE A 106 -6.93 -12.26 -6.32
CA ILE A 106 -6.23 -11.52 -5.28
C ILE A 106 -4.88 -11.05 -5.85
N GLY A 107 -4.71 -9.75 -6.01
CA GLY A 107 -3.48 -9.15 -6.52
C GLY A 107 -2.33 -9.16 -5.50
N PRO A 108 -1.16 -8.59 -5.88
CA PRO A 108 -0.02 -8.42 -4.99
C PRO A 108 -0.23 -7.26 -4.02
N GLY A 109 0.46 -7.30 -2.88
CA GLY A 109 0.52 -6.22 -1.91
C GLY A 109 0.25 -6.66 -0.48
N THR A 110 0.86 -5.96 0.48
CA THR A 110 0.82 -6.35 1.90
C THR A 110 -0.59 -6.31 2.50
N THR A 111 -1.45 -5.40 2.06
CA THR A 111 -2.87 -5.38 2.48
C THR A 111 -3.60 -6.64 2.02
N LEU A 112 -3.28 -7.14 0.82
CA LEU A 112 -3.87 -8.36 0.28
C LEU A 112 -3.28 -9.64 0.91
N GLU A 113 -2.05 -9.59 1.41
CA GLU A 113 -1.50 -10.65 2.25
C GLU A 113 -2.25 -10.77 3.59
N PHE A 114 -2.59 -9.64 4.23
CA PHE A 114 -3.48 -9.63 5.40
C PHE A 114 -4.87 -10.17 5.06
N PHE A 115 -5.45 -9.73 3.93
CA PHE A 115 -6.73 -10.24 3.46
C PHE A 115 -6.71 -11.76 3.25
N ALA A 116 -5.67 -12.31 2.64
CA ALA A 116 -5.53 -13.76 2.45
C ALA A 116 -5.48 -14.53 3.79
N ARG A 117 -4.93 -13.92 4.85
CA ARG A 117 -4.94 -14.52 6.20
C ARG A 117 -6.33 -14.52 6.84
N GLU A 118 -7.15 -13.53 6.55
CA GLU A 118 -8.49 -13.36 7.15
C GLU A 118 -9.60 -14.08 6.37
N LEU A 119 -9.32 -14.64 5.19
CA LEU A 119 -10.30 -15.43 4.45
C LEU A 119 -10.69 -16.68 5.27
N SER A 120 -11.97 -16.81 5.57
CA SER A 120 -12.50 -17.92 6.39
C SER A 120 -13.28 -18.96 5.59
N ILE A 121 -13.46 -18.73 4.29
CA ILE A 121 -14.26 -19.58 3.40
C ILE A 121 -13.36 -20.52 2.63
N ASP A 122 -13.67 -21.83 2.65
CA ASP A 122 -12.84 -22.87 2.00
C ASP A 122 -13.36 -23.29 0.63
N ASN A 123 -14.66 -23.13 0.38
CA ASN A 123 -15.30 -23.53 -0.88
C ASN A 123 -15.29 -22.40 -1.92
N ILE A 124 -14.09 -21.90 -2.25
CA ILE A 124 -13.85 -20.86 -3.24
C ILE A 124 -12.66 -21.25 -4.11
N ARG A 125 -12.62 -20.69 -5.32
CA ARG A 125 -11.38 -20.69 -6.14
C ARG A 125 -10.66 -19.36 -5.98
N VAL A 126 -9.38 -19.41 -5.66
CA VAL A 126 -8.54 -18.21 -5.61
C VAL A 126 -7.50 -18.27 -6.72
N VAL A 127 -7.44 -17.21 -7.50
CA VAL A 127 -6.41 -16.97 -8.51
C VAL A 127 -5.56 -15.78 -8.04
N THR A 128 -4.25 -15.92 -8.08
CA THR A 128 -3.34 -14.85 -7.69
C THR A 128 -2.08 -14.86 -8.56
N ASN A 129 -1.50 -13.70 -8.80
CA ASN A 129 -0.15 -13.55 -9.34
C ASN A 129 0.86 -13.14 -8.26
N SER A 130 0.50 -13.26 -6.99
CA SER A 130 1.35 -12.94 -5.83
C SER A 130 1.84 -14.22 -5.16
N LEU A 131 3.15 -14.44 -5.16
CA LEU A 131 3.75 -15.56 -4.44
C LEU A 131 3.47 -15.51 -2.92
N PRO A 132 3.61 -14.35 -2.22
CA PRO A 132 3.25 -14.27 -0.80
C PRO A 132 1.79 -14.64 -0.51
N VAL A 133 0.84 -14.16 -1.28
CA VAL A 133 -0.59 -14.50 -1.14
C VAL A 133 -0.80 -15.99 -1.35
N PHE A 134 -0.20 -16.56 -2.40
CA PHE A 134 -0.28 -17.99 -2.67
C PHE A 134 0.24 -18.84 -1.49
N LEU A 135 1.40 -18.51 -0.95
CA LEU A 135 1.98 -19.25 0.18
C LEU A 135 1.10 -19.19 1.42
N ILE A 136 0.53 -18.03 1.74
CA ILE A 136 -0.41 -17.86 2.86
C ILE A 136 -1.63 -18.77 2.70
N LEU A 137 -2.23 -18.79 1.52
CA LEU A 137 -3.43 -19.60 1.26
C LEU A 137 -3.11 -21.11 1.17
N ASN A 138 -1.94 -21.46 0.67
CA ASN A 138 -1.47 -22.85 0.63
C ASN A 138 -1.24 -23.43 2.04
N GLU A 139 -0.68 -22.66 2.96
CA GLU A 139 -0.54 -23.04 4.37
C GLU A 139 -1.91 -23.31 5.03
N ARG A 140 -2.95 -22.61 4.61
CA ARG A 140 -4.33 -22.83 5.05
C ARG A 140 -5.01 -24.02 4.38
N LYS A 141 -4.33 -24.71 3.47
CA LYS A 141 -4.85 -25.87 2.73
C LYS A 141 -6.08 -25.54 1.85
N LEU A 142 -6.16 -24.32 1.33
CA LEU A 142 -7.17 -23.99 0.34
C LEU A 142 -6.93 -24.86 -0.90
N THR A 143 -7.94 -25.66 -1.29
CA THR A 143 -7.78 -26.74 -2.28
C THR A 143 -7.88 -26.28 -3.73
N ASP A 144 -8.57 -25.17 -4.01
CA ASP A 144 -8.72 -24.62 -5.37
C ASP A 144 -7.97 -23.29 -5.47
N LEU A 145 -6.65 -23.39 -5.57
CA LEU A 145 -5.71 -22.27 -5.56
C LEU A 145 -4.83 -22.29 -6.80
N ILE A 146 -4.87 -21.20 -7.58
CA ILE A 146 -4.11 -21.04 -8.81
C ILE A 146 -3.11 -19.91 -8.65
N LEU A 147 -1.82 -20.21 -8.87
CA LEU A 147 -0.77 -19.21 -9.00
C LEU A 147 -0.48 -18.96 -10.49
N ILE A 148 -0.75 -17.74 -10.94
CA ILE A 148 -0.36 -17.29 -12.28
C ILE A 148 1.14 -16.97 -12.26
N GLY A 149 1.88 -17.59 -13.15
CA GLY A 149 3.32 -17.39 -13.32
C GLY A 149 3.66 -16.17 -14.18
N GLY A 150 4.94 -16.02 -14.48
CA GLY A 150 5.48 -14.92 -15.31
C GLY A 150 6.88 -14.52 -14.87
N ASN A 151 7.25 -13.26 -15.12
CA ASN A 151 8.49 -12.69 -14.62
C ASN A 151 8.36 -12.38 -13.13
N TYR A 152 9.21 -12.98 -12.31
CA TYR A 152 9.15 -12.75 -10.86
C TYR A 152 9.80 -11.42 -10.47
N ARG A 153 9.03 -10.59 -9.81
CA ARG A 153 9.42 -9.28 -9.27
C ARG A 153 9.69 -9.39 -7.77
N SER A 154 10.96 -9.50 -7.38
CA SER A 154 11.38 -9.80 -6.00
C SER A 154 10.98 -8.72 -4.98
N ILE A 155 10.86 -7.45 -5.39
CA ILE A 155 10.49 -6.33 -4.51
C ILE A 155 9.10 -6.51 -3.92
N THR A 156 8.16 -7.01 -4.72
CA THR A 156 6.75 -7.17 -4.33
C THR A 156 6.32 -8.64 -4.23
N GLY A 157 7.15 -9.56 -4.70
CA GLY A 157 6.81 -10.99 -4.76
C GLY A 157 5.74 -11.32 -5.81
N ALA A 158 5.55 -10.42 -6.79
CA ALA A 158 4.55 -10.58 -7.84
C ALA A 158 5.14 -11.25 -9.08
N PHE A 159 4.31 -11.99 -9.80
CA PHE A 159 4.58 -12.40 -11.19
C PHE A 159 3.92 -11.39 -12.12
N VAL A 160 4.65 -10.96 -13.16
CA VAL A 160 4.25 -9.91 -14.08
C VAL A 160 4.70 -10.22 -15.51
N GLY A 161 4.32 -9.36 -16.45
CA GLY A 161 4.73 -9.42 -17.84
C GLY A 161 3.77 -10.20 -18.73
N THR A 162 4.17 -10.42 -19.99
CA THR A 162 3.29 -10.94 -21.06
C THR A 162 2.62 -12.27 -20.72
N LEU A 163 3.33 -13.22 -20.11
CA LEU A 163 2.76 -14.50 -19.72
C LEU A 163 1.66 -14.33 -18.68
N THR A 164 1.91 -13.51 -17.65
CA THR A 164 0.91 -13.21 -16.62
C THR A 164 -0.34 -12.57 -17.23
N LEU A 165 -0.16 -11.61 -18.15
CA LEU A 165 -1.29 -10.93 -18.80
C LEU A 165 -2.09 -11.91 -19.70
N GLN A 166 -1.44 -12.78 -20.43
CA GLN A 166 -2.10 -13.79 -21.27
C GLN A 166 -2.97 -14.75 -20.43
N ASP A 167 -2.45 -15.21 -19.28
CA ASP A 167 -3.18 -16.09 -18.39
C ASP A 167 -4.39 -15.34 -17.77
N ILE A 168 -4.20 -14.13 -17.25
CA ILE A 168 -5.31 -13.32 -16.70
C ILE A 168 -6.38 -13.05 -17.76
N ALA A 169 -5.99 -12.72 -18.99
CA ALA A 169 -6.92 -12.41 -20.07
C ALA A 169 -7.89 -13.54 -20.41
N SER A 170 -7.49 -14.79 -20.14
CA SER A 170 -8.30 -15.98 -20.40
C SER A 170 -9.28 -16.35 -19.27
N LEU A 171 -9.21 -15.65 -18.13
CA LEU A 171 -9.95 -15.96 -16.91
C LEU A 171 -11.04 -14.93 -16.64
N GLN A 172 -12.11 -15.37 -15.95
CA GLN A 172 -13.19 -14.51 -15.47
C GLN A 172 -13.34 -14.66 -13.97
N PHE A 173 -13.60 -13.58 -13.27
CA PHE A 173 -13.69 -13.54 -11.82
C PHE A 173 -15.04 -13.06 -11.34
N SER A 174 -15.57 -13.67 -10.27
CA SER A 174 -16.72 -13.11 -9.55
C SER A 174 -16.33 -11.78 -8.90
N LYS A 175 -15.15 -11.75 -8.29
CA LYS A 175 -14.61 -10.57 -7.61
C LYS A 175 -13.10 -10.46 -7.83
N ALA A 176 -12.60 -9.26 -8.01
CA ALA A 176 -11.17 -8.97 -7.98
C ALA A 176 -10.85 -8.03 -6.81
N PHE A 177 -9.85 -8.40 -6.04
CA PHE A 177 -9.32 -7.62 -4.93
C PHE A 177 -7.92 -7.15 -5.28
N VAL A 178 -7.74 -5.84 -5.39
CA VAL A 178 -6.46 -5.20 -5.69
C VAL A 178 -6.09 -4.16 -4.63
N SER A 179 -4.85 -3.72 -4.66
CA SER A 179 -4.36 -2.65 -3.80
C SER A 179 -3.60 -1.61 -4.63
N CYS A 180 -3.18 -0.52 -3.99
CA CYS A 180 -2.45 0.55 -4.66
C CYS A 180 -1.37 1.15 -3.76
N ASN A 181 -0.50 1.96 -4.36
CA ASN A 181 0.45 2.78 -3.61
C ASN A 181 -0.07 4.20 -3.39
N GLY A 182 -0.94 4.70 -4.27
CA GLY A 182 -1.50 6.03 -4.16
C GLY A 182 -2.87 6.17 -4.83
N ILE A 183 -3.68 7.07 -4.26
CA ILE A 183 -4.96 7.51 -4.79
C ILE A 183 -4.96 9.02 -4.76
N LYS A 184 -5.06 9.66 -5.91
CA LYS A 184 -5.18 11.11 -5.98
C LYS A 184 -6.10 11.55 -7.10
N ASP A 185 -6.95 12.53 -6.82
CA ASP A 185 -8.01 13.00 -7.71
C ASP A 185 -8.93 11.82 -8.10
N GLN A 186 -8.82 11.29 -9.29
CA GLN A 186 -9.57 10.12 -9.75
C GLN A 186 -8.65 8.92 -10.05
N ALA A 187 -7.34 9.09 -9.92
CA ALA A 187 -6.35 8.13 -10.32
C ALA A 187 -5.99 7.16 -9.19
N ILE A 188 -5.94 5.87 -9.52
CA ILE A 188 -5.39 4.80 -8.70
C ILE A 188 -4.04 4.43 -9.29
N ALA A 189 -2.98 4.52 -8.48
CA ALA A 189 -1.61 4.41 -8.97
C ALA A 189 -0.79 3.37 -8.21
N THR A 190 0.19 2.82 -8.91
CA THR A 190 1.22 1.91 -8.40
C THR A 190 2.59 2.31 -8.94
N PHE A 191 3.66 1.71 -8.42
CA PHE A 191 5.00 2.02 -8.85
C PHE A 191 5.39 1.37 -10.19
N SER A 192 4.92 0.15 -10.44
CA SER A 192 5.29 -0.65 -11.60
C SER A 192 4.19 -0.67 -12.65
N GLU A 193 4.53 -0.38 -13.90
CA GLU A 193 3.64 -0.53 -15.05
C GLU A 193 3.15 -1.97 -15.18
N ASP A 194 4.06 -2.96 -15.16
CA ASP A 194 3.70 -4.37 -15.29
C ASP A 194 2.73 -4.86 -14.20
N GLU A 195 2.88 -4.37 -12.95
CA GLU A 195 1.93 -4.68 -11.88
C GLU A 195 0.59 -3.99 -12.10
N GLY A 196 0.62 -2.72 -12.52
CA GLY A 196 -0.58 -1.96 -12.83
C GLY A 196 -1.39 -2.60 -13.94
N GLU A 197 -0.74 -3.00 -15.04
CA GLU A 197 -1.40 -3.69 -16.16
C GLU A 197 -2.04 -5.01 -15.71
N SER A 198 -1.36 -5.80 -14.90
CA SER A 198 -1.89 -7.07 -14.37
C SER A 198 -3.12 -6.83 -13.47
N GLN A 199 -3.08 -5.84 -12.59
CA GLN A 199 -4.20 -5.48 -11.73
C GLN A 199 -5.38 -4.92 -12.53
N LYS A 200 -5.11 -4.04 -13.51
CA LYS A 200 -6.12 -3.50 -14.41
C LYS A 200 -6.88 -4.61 -15.13
N LEU A 201 -6.14 -5.53 -15.77
CA LEU A 201 -6.74 -6.62 -16.53
C LEU A 201 -7.59 -7.56 -15.63
N ALA A 202 -7.13 -7.84 -14.41
CA ALA A 202 -7.91 -8.62 -13.44
C ALA A 202 -9.19 -7.90 -13.02
N LEU A 203 -9.16 -6.58 -12.83
CA LEU A 203 -10.36 -5.77 -12.57
C LEU A 203 -11.33 -5.79 -13.75
N GLU A 204 -10.83 -5.66 -14.98
CA GLU A 204 -11.65 -5.66 -16.20
C GLU A 204 -12.35 -7.02 -16.41
N ASN A 205 -11.72 -8.12 -15.97
CA ASN A 205 -12.26 -9.47 -16.05
C ASN A 205 -13.11 -9.87 -14.82
N ALA A 206 -13.42 -8.94 -13.93
CA ALA A 206 -14.20 -9.21 -12.71
C ALA A 206 -15.59 -8.58 -12.76
N ASN A 207 -16.60 -9.32 -12.25
CA ASN A 207 -17.96 -8.81 -12.10
C ASN A 207 -18.07 -7.76 -10.99
N LYS A 208 -17.23 -7.86 -9.94
CA LYS A 208 -17.12 -6.90 -8.84
C LYS A 208 -15.68 -6.55 -8.56
N LYS A 209 -15.41 -5.27 -8.43
CA LYS A 209 -14.08 -4.66 -8.35
C LYS A 209 -13.86 -4.02 -6.98
N TYR A 210 -12.92 -4.55 -6.22
CA TYR A 210 -12.61 -4.08 -4.87
C TYR A 210 -11.19 -3.53 -4.80
N LEU A 211 -11.05 -2.31 -4.28
CA LEU A 211 -9.77 -1.72 -3.93
C LEU A 211 -9.60 -1.71 -2.40
N LEU A 212 -8.56 -2.35 -1.90
CA LEU A 212 -8.18 -2.36 -0.49
C LEU A 212 -7.03 -1.39 -0.25
N ALA A 213 -7.30 -0.28 0.43
CA ALA A 213 -6.31 0.78 0.62
C ALA A 213 -6.45 1.43 2.00
N ASP A 214 -5.37 1.45 2.78
CA ASP A 214 -5.35 2.19 4.04
C ASP A 214 -5.35 3.71 3.82
N HIS A 215 -5.75 4.47 4.86
CA HIS A 215 -5.88 5.93 4.79
C HIS A 215 -4.62 6.64 4.29
N SER A 216 -3.44 6.04 4.49
CA SER A 216 -2.17 6.64 4.07
C SER A 216 -1.96 6.64 2.56
N LYS A 217 -2.81 5.96 1.80
CA LYS A 217 -2.75 5.88 0.32
C LYS A 217 -3.49 7.03 -0.36
N PHE A 218 -4.36 7.71 0.36
CA PHE A 218 -5.13 8.83 -0.18
C PHE A 218 -4.30 10.10 -0.27
N ASP A 219 -4.63 10.96 -1.22
CA ASP A 219 -3.90 12.19 -1.56
C ASP A 219 -2.42 11.97 -1.95
N LYS A 220 -2.11 10.79 -2.46
CA LYS A 220 -0.77 10.43 -2.92
C LYS A 220 -0.74 10.03 -4.39
N PHE A 221 0.28 10.48 -5.09
CA PHE A 221 0.64 9.97 -6.41
C PHE A 221 1.62 8.81 -6.32
N ASP A 222 1.62 7.97 -7.36
CA ASP A 222 2.72 7.08 -7.68
C ASP A 222 2.98 7.09 -9.20
N PHE A 223 4.00 6.40 -9.64
CA PHE A 223 4.55 6.49 -10.99
C PHE A 223 3.54 6.14 -12.10
N PHE A 224 2.78 5.06 -11.94
CA PHE A 224 1.89 4.54 -12.98
C PHE A 224 0.44 4.51 -12.52
N THR A 225 -0.42 5.28 -13.20
CA THR A 225 -1.87 5.23 -13.01
C THR A 225 -2.42 4.04 -13.79
N PHE A 226 -3.03 3.09 -13.11
CA PHE A 226 -3.56 1.90 -13.76
C PHE A 226 -5.09 1.82 -13.80
N TYR A 227 -5.79 2.58 -12.95
CA TYR A 227 -7.25 2.55 -12.93
C TYR A 227 -7.86 3.88 -12.46
N ASN A 228 -9.19 4.03 -12.64
CA ASN A 228 -9.94 5.18 -12.13
C ASN A 228 -10.85 4.75 -10.97
N ILE A 229 -11.04 5.66 -10.00
CA ILE A 229 -11.93 5.45 -8.86
C ILE A 229 -13.35 5.18 -9.31
N SER A 230 -13.85 5.89 -10.31
CA SER A 230 -15.21 5.74 -10.85
C SER A 230 -15.52 4.34 -11.41
N ASP A 231 -14.47 3.59 -11.76
CA ASP A 231 -14.59 2.27 -12.36
C ASP A 231 -14.42 1.14 -11.32
N ILE A 232 -14.22 1.49 -10.04
CA ILE A 232 -14.19 0.58 -8.89
C ILE A 232 -15.58 0.51 -8.25
N ASP A 233 -16.10 -0.68 -7.99
CA ASP A 233 -17.40 -0.85 -7.31
C ASP A 233 -17.34 -0.48 -5.83
N THR A 234 -16.26 -0.83 -5.15
CA THR A 234 -16.11 -0.57 -3.72
C THR A 234 -14.66 -0.38 -3.31
N ILE A 235 -14.37 0.71 -2.60
CA ILE A 235 -13.10 0.91 -1.89
C ILE A 235 -13.34 0.55 -0.41
N ILE A 236 -12.49 -0.33 0.12
CA ILE A 236 -12.47 -0.69 1.55
C ILE A 236 -11.24 -0.03 2.17
N THR A 237 -11.47 0.77 3.20
CA THR A 237 -10.42 1.52 3.90
C THR A 237 -10.59 1.42 5.41
N ASP A 238 -9.57 1.78 6.16
CA ASP A 238 -9.59 1.78 7.63
C ASP A 238 -10.36 2.97 8.22
N SER A 239 -10.60 2.90 9.53
CA SER A 239 -11.37 3.89 10.30
C SER A 239 -10.74 5.29 10.35
N LYS A 240 -9.44 5.44 10.03
CA LYS A 240 -8.71 6.70 10.12
C LYS A 240 -8.83 7.59 8.87
N LEU A 241 -9.47 7.10 7.79
CA LEU A 241 -9.71 7.98 6.63
C LEU A 241 -10.50 9.21 7.07
N SER A 242 -10.06 10.41 6.65
CA SER A 242 -10.72 11.67 6.99
C SER A 242 -12.13 11.73 6.40
N ASP A 243 -13.06 12.35 7.13
CA ASP A 243 -14.43 12.50 6.64
C ASP A 243 -14.49 13.43 5.41
N GLN A 244 -13.55 14.37 5.28
CA GLN A 244 -13.44 15.21 4.10
C GLN A 244 -13.09 14.39 2.85
N THR A 245 -12.10 13.52 2.94
CA THR A 245 -11.71 12.62 1.83
C THR A 245 -12.84 11.63 1.51
N LEU A 246 -13.48 11.07 2.54
CA LEU A 246 -14.62 10.18 2.38
C LEU A 246 -15.75 10.86 1.61
N LEU A 247 -16.16 12.06 2.01
CA LEU A 247 -17.24 12.82 1.35
C LEU A 247 -16.91 13.19 -0.10
N SER A 248 -15.66 13.54 -0.37
CA SER A 248 -15.20 13.88 -1.72
C SER A 248 -15.31 12.69 -2.68
N LEU A 249 -14.83 11.52 -2.25
CA LEU A 249 -14.73 10.33 -3.10
C LEU A 249 -16.02 9.51 -3.15
N SER A 250 -16.89 9.58 -2.14
CA SER A 250 -18.19 8.86 -2.10
C SER A 250 -19.16 9.31 -3.18
N LYS A 251 -18.87 10.42 -3.86
CA LYS A 251 -19.63 10.87 -5.05
C LYS A 251 -19.30 10.06 -6.30
N GLN A 252 -18.18 9.33 -6.31
CA GLN A 252 -17.62 8.64 -7.47
C GLN A 252 -17.75 7.12 -7.35
N THR A 253 -17.58 6.59 -6.16
CA THR A 253 -17.69 5.15 -5.88
C THR A 253 -18.14 4.91 -4.44
N LYS A 254 -18.57 3.68 -4.17
CA LYS A 254 -18.88 3.26 -2.80
C LYS A 254 -17.60 3.12 -1.98
N ILE A 255 -17.50 3.84 -0.86
CA ILE A 255 -16.40 3.71 0.09
C ILE A 255 -16.94 3.18 1.40
N ILE A 256 -16.28 2.15 1.92
CA ILE A 256 -16.61 1.55 3.20
C ILE A 256 -15.41 1.76 4.13
N LYS A 257 -15.63 2.52 5.20
CA LYS A 257 -14.71 2.56 6.34
C LYS A 257 -14.97 1.33 7.19
N SER A 258 -13.98 0.45 7.30
CA SER A 258 -14.04 -0.64 8.26
C SER A 258 -14.10 -0.09 9.69
N LYS A 259 -14.62 -0.88 10.60
CA LYS A 259 -14.62 -0.54 12.03
C LYS A 259 -13.52 -1.35 12.72
N PRO A 260 -12.85 -0.80 13.75
CA PRO A 260 -11.86 -1.53 14.52
C PRO A 260 -12.35 -2.84 15.11
#